data_9f3d8e559bcd1a59ea23e122fce8d780
#
_entry.id   9f3d8e559bcd1a59ea23e122fce8d780
#
_cell.length_a   1.000
_cell.length_b   1.000
_cell.length_c   1.000
_cell.angle_alpha   90.00
_cell.angle_beta   90.00
_cell.angle_gamma   90.00
#
_symmetry.space_group_name_H-M   'P 1'
#
loop_
_entity.id
_entity.type
_entity.pdbx_description
1 polymer ?
#
loop_
_entity_poly.entity_id
_entity_poly.type
_entity_poly.pdbx_seq_one_letter_code
_entity_poly.pdbx_strand_id
1 'polypeptide(L)'
;VPLNKGTIGAESARLLGSLIVGLTWTLALSRANIPAYKRHIISLYIDELQDYLALPTDLSDALAQARGLGVGITMAHQYRAQLPPDIRAGIDANARSKIVFGLNATDAKEVAAMAPELDALDFMTLPRYEVYANFMSGGKATGWIRGVTMPPMEALRSPAEFRAVSQASYGIPHEDTERDFLKLLRSCEDEVPPDIAETSFGRRKS
;
A
#
# COMPACT_ATOMS: atom_id res chain seq x y z
N VAL A 1 4.07 -8.82 4.43
CA VAL A 1 5.13 -9.24 3.48
C VAL A 1 6.25 -8.21 3.55
N PRO A 2 7.46 -8.58 3.99
CA PRO A 2 8.61 -7.69 3.98
C PRO A 2 9.15 -7.57 2.55
N LEU A 3 9.05 -6.39 1.94
CA LEU A 3 9.60 -6.08 0.62
C LEU A 3 10.89 -5.28 0.80
N ASN A 4 11.96 -5.95 1.22
CA ASN A 4 13.24 -5.31 1.48
C ASN A 4 13.93 -4.89 0.17
N LYS A 5 13.90 -3.59 -0.13
CA LYS A 5 14.53 -2.99 -1.33
C LYS A 5 16.03 -3.29 -1.43
N GLY A 6 16.72 -3.42 -0.28
CA GLY A 6 18.15 -3.77 -0.25
C GLY A 6 18.45 -5.20 -0.67
N THR A 7 17.47 -6.10 -0.59
CA THR A 7 17.64 -7.53 -0.92
C THR A 7 17.14 -7.85 -2.34
N ILE A 8 15.96 -7.33 -2.71
CA ILE A 8 15.31 -7.66 -3.99
C ILE A 8 15.37 -6.55 -5.03
N GLY A 9 15.94 -5.40 -4.67
CA GLY A 9 15.96 -4.20 -5.51
C GLY A 9 14.67 -3.38 -5.41
N ALA A 10 14.77 -2.08 -5.68
CA ALA A 10 13.65 -1.15 -5.54
C ALA A 10 12.51 -1.43 -6.54
N GLU A 11 12.85 -1.71 -7.79
CA GLU A 11 11.86 -1.98 -8.85
C GLU A 11 11.10 -3.29 -8.60
N SER A 12 11.80 -4.35 -8.20
CA SER A 12 11.17 -5.63 -7.84
C SER A 12 10.25 -5.48 -6.62
N ALA A 13 10.67 -4.70 -5.62
CA ALA A 13 9.86 -4.43 -4.43
C ALA A 13 8.57 -3.67 -4.80
N ARG A 14 8.67 -2.66 -5.68
CA ARG A 14 7.51 -1.91 -6.20
C ARG A 14 6.54 -2.80 -6.96
N LEU A 15 7.06 -3.59 -7.91
CA LEU A 15 6.24 -4.48 -8.72
C LEU A 15 5.50 -5.49 -7.84
N LEU A 16 6.23 -6.20 -6.99
CA LEU A 16 5.63 -7.20 -6.09
C LEU A 16 4.61 -6.57 -5.14
N GLY A 17 4.93 -5.42 -4.55
CA GLY A 17 4.02 -4.71 -3.66
C GLY A 17 2.74 -4.27 -4.36
N SER A 18 2.86 -3.70 -5.57
CA SER A 18 1.69 -3.30 -6.37
C SER A 18 0.83 -4.51 -6.74
N LEU A 19 1.43 -5.64 -7.13
CA LEU A 19 0.70 -6.87 -7.40
C LEU A 19 -0.02 -7.42 -6.16
N ILE A 20 0.63 -7.43 -5.00
CA ILE A 20 0.02 -7.89 -3.74
C ILE A 20 -1.17 -7.00 -3.36
N VAL A 21 -1.02 -5.68 -3.45
CA VAL A 21 -2.12 -4.75 -3.16
C VAL A 21 -3.26 -4.93 -4.16
N GLY A 22 -2.96 -5.05 -5.46
CA GLY A 22 -3.95 -5.28 -6.51
C GLY A 22 -4.72 -6.60 -6.34
N LEU A 23 -4.02 -7.70 -6.04
CA LEU A 23 -4.65 -8.99 -5.76
C LEU A 23 -5.51 -8.93 -4.50
N THR A 24 -5.02 -8.30 -3.43
CA THR A 24 -5.79 -8.10 -2.19
C THR A 24 -7.07 -7.32 -2.47
N TRP A 25 -6.98 -6.28 -3.31
CA TRP A 25 -8.15 -5.51 -3.70
C TRP A 25 -9.13 -6.31 -4.55
N THR A 26 -8.66 -7.10 -5.52
CA THR A 26 -9.49 -8.00 -6.33
C THR A 26 -10.25 -9.00 -5.46
N LEU A 27 -9.57 -9.58 -4.47
CA LEU A 27 -10.18 -10.45 -3.46
C LEU A 27 -11.19 -9.71 -2.59
N ALA A 28 -10.93 -8.43 -2.26
CA ALA A 28 -11.88 -7.60 -1.54
C ALA A 28 -13.16 -7.35 -2.35
N LEU A 29 -13.02 -7.06 -3.64
CA LEU A 29 -14.15 -6.86 -4.56
C LEU A 29 -15.03 -8.12 -4.68
N SER A 30 -14.44 -9.32 -4.73
CA SER A 30 -15.20 -10.58 -4.81
C SER A 30 -16.15 -10.77 -3.63
N ARG A 31 -15.91 -10.09 -2.51
CA ARG A 31 -16.76 -10.11 -1.32
C ARG A 31 -18.08 -9.32 -1.47
N ALA A 32 -18.24 -8.56 -2.55
CA ALA A 32 -19.48 -7.82 -2.82
C ALA A 32 -20.70 -8.75 -2.80
N ASN A 33 -20.54 -10.00 -3.23
CA ASN A 33 -21.60 -11.02 -3.23
C ASN A 33 -21.88 -11.63 -1.84
N ILE A 34 -21.08 -11.31 -0.82
CA ILE A 34 -21.29 -11.78 0.55
C ILE A 34 -22.15 -10.74 1.30
N PRO A 35 -23.24 -11.12 1.98
CA PRO A 35 -24.00 -10.20 2.80
C PRO A 35 -23.13 -9.46 3.82
N ALA A 36 -23.34 -8.14 4.00
CA ALA A 36 -22.48 -7.29 4.82
C ALA A 36 -22.24 -7.82 6.24
N TYR A 37 -23.28 -8.38 6.87
CA TYR A 37 -23.20 -8.93 8.24
C TYR A 37 -22.37 -10.24 8.34
N LYS A 38 -22.05 -10.88 7.20
CA LYS A 38 -21.18 -12.06 7.13
C LYS A 38 -19.74 -11.74 6.71
N ARG A 39 -19.45 -10.48 6.38
CA ARG A 39 -18.10 -10.06 5.97
C ARG A 39 -17.22 -9.91 7.20
N HIS A 40 -16.16 -10.72 7.29
CA HIS A 40 -15.12 -10.49 8.27
C HIS A 40 -14.36 -9.21 7.92
N ILE A 41 -13.95 -8.43 8.91
CA ILE A 41 -13.13 -7.23 8.69
C ILE A 41 -11.74 -7.66 8.25
N ILE A 42 -11.26 -7.06 7.18
CA ILE A 42 -9.87 -7.17 6.70
C ILE A 42 -9.18 -5.85 6.99
N SER A 43 -8.03 -5.90 7.66
CA SER A 43 -7.17 -4.73 7.86
C SER A 43 -5.96 -4.83 6.96
N LEU A 44 -5.80 -3.86 6.06
CA LEU A 44 -4.66 -3.73 5.17
C LEU A 44 -3.79 -2.56 5.66
N TYR A 45 -2.52 -2.83 5.95
CA TYR A 45 -1.54 -1.83 6.34
C TYR A 45 -0.52 -1.68 5.21
N ILE A 46 -0.38 -0.47 4.70
CA ILE A 46 0.56 -0.13 3.63
C ILE A 46 1.51 0.93 4.17
N ASP A 47 2.74 0.54 4.44
CA ASP A 47 3.82 1.45 4.78
C ASP A 47 4.52 1.90 3.49
N GLU A 48 5.01 3.14 3.45
CA GLU A 48 5.63 3.75 2.27
C GLU A 48 4.72 3.64 1.03
N LEU A 49 3.47 4.10 1.17
CA LEU A 49 2.42 4.00 0.13
C LEU A 49 2.90 4.41 -1.27
N GLN A 50 3.73 5.45 -1.38
CA GLN A 50 4.25 5.96 -2.65
C GLN A 50 5.01 4.92 -3.47
N ASP A 51 5.50 3.86 -2.85
CA ASP A 51 6.21 2.79 -3.56
C ASP A 51 5.29 1.83 -4.30
N TYR A 52 3.99 1.82 -3.97
CA TYR A 52 3.04 0.81 -4.44
C TYR A 52 1.85 1.42 -5.21
N LEU A 53 2.02 2.63 -5.74
CA LEU A 53 0.97 3.35 -6.47
C LEU A 53 0.79 2.91 -7.93
N ALA A 54 1.67 2.05 -8.46
CA ALA A 54 1.52 1.46 -9.79
C ALA A 54 0.42 0.37 -9.78
N LEU A 55 -0.78 0.74 -9.32
CA LEU A 55 -1.94 -0.15 -9.23
C LEU A 55 -2.74 -0.10 -10.54
N PRO A 56 -3.30 -1.24 -10.98
CA PRO A 56 -4.25 -1.25 -12.08
C PRO A 56 -5.63 -0.67 -11.71
N THR A 57 -5.80 -0.23 -10.47
CA THR A 57 -7.07 0.26 -9.92
C THR A 57 -6.87 1.68 -9.39
N ASP A 58 -7.83 2.56 -9.65
CA ASP A 58 -7.87 3.87 -9.02
C ASP A 58 -7.98 3.71 -7.50
N LEU A 59 -6.93 4.17 -6.78
CA LEU A 59 -6.87 4.06 -5.33
C LEU A 59 -7.99 4.91 -4.68
N SER A 60 -8.38 6.02 -5.27
CA SER A 60 -9.46 6.86 -4.77
C SER A 60 -10.79 6.11 -4.75
N ASP A 61 -11.09 5.40 -5.84
CA ASP A 61 -12.28 4.53 -5.93
C ASP A 61 -12.20 3.37 -4.94
N ALA A 62 -11.02 2.77 -4.80
CA ALA A 62 -10.78 1.71 -3.83
C ALA A 62 -11.06 2.19 -2.40
N LEU A 63 -10.55 3.35 -2.01
CA LEU A 63 -10.77 3.95 -0.68
C LEU A 63 -12.25 4.25 -0.42
N ALA A 64 -12.97 4.76 -1.42
CA ALA A 64 -14.40 5.06 -1.31
C ALA A 64 -15.23 3.78 -1.07
N GLN A 65 -14.86 2.66 -1.69
CA GLN A 65 -15.59 1.38 -1.62
C GLN A 65 -15.17 0.49 -0.45
N ALA A 66 -13.95 0.64 0.06
CA ALA A 66 -13.33 -0.26 1.05
C ALA A 66 -14.22 -0.51 2.27
N ARG A 67 -14.84 0.54 2.82
CA ARG A 67 -15.76 0.44 3.96
C ARG A 67 -16.94 -0.49 3.68
N GLY A 68 -17.56 -0.35 2.50
CA GLY A 68 -18.70 -1.19 2.09
C GLY A 68 -18.31 -2.67 1.97
N LEU A 69 -17.08 -2.96 1.62
CA LEU A 69 -16.54 -4.32 1.48
C LEU A 69 -15.99 -4.89 2.80
N GLY A 70 -16.00 -4.13 3.89
CA GLY A 70 -15.46 -4.52 5.18
C GLY A 70 -13.92 -4.52 5.17
N VAL A 71 -13.30 -3.62 4.42
CA VAL A 71 -11.85 -3.43 4.36
C VAL A 71 -11.48 -2.12 5.04
N GLY A 72 -10.65 -2.19 6.09
CA GLY A 72 -9.99 -1.05 6.70
C GLY A 72 -8.59 -0.90 6.10
N ILE A 73 -8.27 0.28 5.57
CA ILE A 73 -6.97 0.57 4.98
C ILE A 73 -6.26 1.60 5.85
N THR A 74 -5.06 1.24 6.31
CA THR A 74 -4.14 2.15 6.99
C THR A 74 -2.94 2.38 6.09
N MET A 75 -2.66 3.64 5.79
CA MET A 75 -1.59 4.03 4.87
C MET A 75 -0.62 4.97 5.57
N ALA A 76 0.67 4.77 5.34
CA ALA A 76 1.71 5.68 5.80
C ALA A 76 2.55 6.18 4.61
N HIS A 77 2.97 7.44 4.69
CA HIS A 77 3.92 8.07 3.78
C HIS A 77 4.73 9.14 4.53
N GLN A 78 5.91 9.48 4.03
CA GLN A 78 6.80 10.41 4.74
C GLN A 78 6.43 11.87 4.46
N TYR A 79 6.19 12.24 3.21
CA TYR A 79 5.77 13.60 2.82
C TYR A 79 4.83 13.57 1.62
N ARG A 80 3.95 14.55 1.59
CA ARG A 80 2.81 14.60 0.67
C ARG A 80 3.21 14.74 -0.80
N ALA A 81 4.33 15.41 -1.08
CA ALA A 81 4.82 15.59 -2.44
C ALA A 81 5.26 14.27 -3.13
N GLN A 82 5.45 13.18 -2.38
CA GLN A 82 5.70 11.85 -2.95
C GLN A 82 4.46 11.24 -3.60
N LEU A 83 3.28 11.73 -3.25
CA LEU A 83 2.01 11.22 -3.76
C LEU A 83 1.55 12.04 -4.97
N PRO A 84 1.11 11.41 -6.06
CA PRO A 84 0.43 12.09 -7.16
C PRO A 84 -0.75 12.94 -6.66
N PRO A 85 -1.07 14.07 -7.30
CA PRO A 85 -2.11 15.00 -6.83
C PRO A 85 -3.50 14.37 -6.69
N ASP A 86 -3.89 13.51 -7.60
CA ASP A 86 -5.15 12.76 -7.60
C ASP A 86 -5.24 11.77 -6.43
N ILE A 87 -4.16 11.05 -6.16
CA ILE A 87 -4.06 10.12 -5.02
C ILE A 87 -4.12 10.91 -3.70
N ARG A 88 -3.44 12.04 -3.62
CA ARG A 88 -3.46 12.93 -2.47
C ARG A 88 -4.87 13.42 -2.16
N ALA A 89 -5.57 13.92 -3.19
CA ALA A 89 -6.96 14.35 -3.07
C ALA A 89 -7.90 13.20 -2.64
N GLY A 90 -7.71 12.01 -3.20
CA GLY A 90 -8.46 10.81 -2.83
C GLY A 90 -8.24 10.40 -1.37
N ILE A 91 -6.99 10.45 -0.88
CA ILE A 91 -6.67 10.18 0.51
C ILE A 91 -7.28 11.23 1.44
N ASP A 92 -7.16 12.51 1.10
CA ASP A 92 -7.72 13.60 1.92
C ASP A 92 -9.24 13.49 2.07
N ALA A 93 -9.93 13.09 1.01
CA ALA A 93 -11.38 12.91 1.02
C ALA A 93 -11.84 11.65 1.78
N ASN A 94 -11.14 10.54 1.64
CA ASN A 94 -11.62 9.22 2.10
C ASN A 94 -10.95 8.74 3.39
N ALA A 95 -9.67 9.06 3.65
CA ALA A 95 -8.98 8.71 4.89
C ALA A 95 -9.34 9.71 5.99
N ARG A 96 -10.48 9.48 6.62
CA ARG A 96 -11.07 10.42 7.58
C ARG A 96 -10.38 10.44 8.94
N SER A 97 -9.73 9.35 9.35
CA SER A 97 -8.83 9.33 10.52
C SER A 97 -7.42 9.66 10.06
N LYS A 98 -6.77 10.60 10.72
CA LYS A 98 -5.43 11.06 10.38
C LYS A 98 -4.56 11.10 11.63
N ILE A 99 -3.30 10.65 11.50
CA ILE A 99 -2.26 10.79 12.52
C ILE A 99 -1.08 11.48 11.84
N VAL A 100 -0.65 12.59 12.39
CA VAL A 100 0.36 13.47 11.80
C VAL A 100 1.48 13.68 12.79
N PHE A 101 2.70 13.33 12.37
CA PHE A 101 3.95 13.64 13.06
C PHE A 101 4.47 15.02 12.65
N GLY A 102 5.65 15.41 13.14
CA GLY A 102 6.30 16.66 12.74
C GLY A 102 6.48 16.75 11.22
N LEU A 103 6.07 17.86 10.64
CA LEU A 103 6.03 18.09 9.19
C LEU A 103 7.02 19.17 8.75
N ASN A 104 7.41 19.13 7.47
CA ASN A 104 8.05 20.25 6.80
C ASN A 104 7.04 21.40 6.55
N ALA A 105 7.54 22.60 6.21
CA ALA A 105 6.72 23.79 6.08
C ALA A 105 5.62 23.70 4.99
N THR A 106 5.87 22.96 3.91
CA THR A 106 4.90 22.79 2.81
C THR A 106 3.75 21.90 3.23
N ASP A 107 4.08 20.70 3.74
CA ASP A 107 3.08 19.74 4.19
C ASP A 107 2.27 20.27 5.39
N ALA A 108 2.94 21.01 6.30
CA ALA A 108 2.28 21.63 7.45
C ALA A 108 1.18 22.62 7.04
N LYS A 109 1.42 23.43 6.01
CA LYS A 109 0.40 24.36 5.47
C LYS A 109 -0.78 23.62 4.87
N GLU A 110 -0.53 22.54 4.12
CA GLU A 110 -1.60 21.73 3.51
C GLU A 110 -2.44 21.02 4.58
N VAL A 111 -1.81 20.48 5.62
CA VAL A 111 -2.52 19.80 6.72
C VAL A 111 -3.27 20.79 7.60
N ALA A 112 -2.70 21.95 7.90
CA ALA A 112 -3.38 23.00 8.67
C ALA A 112 -4.67 23.49 8.01
N ALA A 113 -4.73 23.48 6.66
CA ALA A 113 -5.96 23.81 5.95
C ALA A 113 -7.12 22.83 6.26
N MET A 114 -6.83 21.62 6.74
CA MET A 114 -7.81 20.62 7.18
C MET A 114 -8.02 20.61 8.70
N ALA A 115 -7.33 21.47 9.44
CA ALA A 115 -7.30 21.53 10.90
C ALA A 115 -7.58 22.96 11.40
N PRO A 116 -8.84 23.43 11.40
CA PRO A 116 -9.16 24.83 11.70
C PRO A 116 -8.69 25.31 13.09
N GLU A 117 -8.48 24.37 14.03
CA GLU A 117 -8.03 24.68 15.40
C GLU A 117 -6.50 24.79 15.52
N LEU A 118 -5.74 24.43 14.46
CA LEU A 118 -4.28 24.37 14.47
C LEU A 118 -3.71 25.18 13.32
N ASP A 119 -2.50 25.69 13.49
CA ASP A 119 -1.75 26.35 12.43
C ASP A 119 -0.58 25.49 11.93
N ALA A 120 0.11 25.95 10.87
CA ALA A 120 1.23 25.23 10.31
C ALA A 120 2.40 25.07 11.31
N LEU A 121 2.58 26.04 12.23
CA LEU A 121 3.66 26.01 13.21
C LEU A 121 3.45 24.89 14.22
N ASP A 122 2.20 24.60 14.58
CA ASP A 122 1.88 23.48 15.48
C ASP A 122 2.42 22.15 14.95
N PHE A 123 2.25 21.90 13.65
CA PHE A 123 2.76 20.68 13.00
C PHE A 123 4.28 20.69 12.79
N MET A 124 4.88 21.86 12.54
CA MET A 124 6.32 21.97 12.32
C MET A 124 7.14 21.82 13.59
N THR A 125 6.56 22.18 14.74
CA THR A 125 7.25 22.20 16.03
C THR A 125 7.00 20.96 16.89
N LEU A 126 6.27 19.96 16.38
CA LEU A 126 6.04 18.72 17.09
C LEU A 126 7.36 18.02 17.46
N PRO A 127 7.58 17.72 18.75
CA PRO A 127 8.72 16.94 19.20
C PRO A 127 8.67 15.50 18.64
N ARG A 128 9.81 14.82 18.73
CA ARG A 128 9.91 13.41 18.36
C ARG A 128 8.91 12.57 19.18
N TYR A 129 8.23 11.65 18.53
CA TYR A 129 7.19 10.76 19.07
C TYR A 129 5.86 11.45 19.44
N GLU A 130 5.73 12.73 19.27
CA GLU A 130 4.46 13.40 19.41
C GLU A 130 3.70 13.47 18.09
N VAL A 131 2.39 13.50 18.19
CA VAL A 131 1.47 13.51 17.05
C VAL A 131 0.30 14.44 17.29
N TYR A 132 -0.25 14.98 16.22
CA TYR A 132 -1.64 15.39 16.18
C TYR A 132 -2.47 14.29 15.50
N ALA A 133 -3.59 13.93 16.09
CA ALA A 133 -4.47 12.90 15.57
C ALA A 133 -5.93 13.39 15.53
N ASN A 134 -6.63 13.04 14.45
CA ASN A 134 -8.07 13.22 14.33
C ASN A 134 -8.66 11.87 13.96
N PHE A 135 -9.54 11.34 14.79
CA PHE A 135 -10.15 10.02 14.60
C PHE A 135 -11.63 10.14 14.27
N MET A 136 -12.11 9.16 13.54
CA MET A 136 -13.54 8.96 13.37
C MET A 136 -14.06 7.95 14.39
N SER A 137 -14.94 8.39 15.27
CA SER A 137 -15.61 7.55 16.28
C SER A 137 -17.11 7.80 16.25
N GLY A 138 -17.92 6.73 16.17
CA GLY A 138 -19.37 6.85 16.11
C GLY A 138 -19.90 7.71 14.96
N GLY A 139 -19.17 7.78 13.84
CA GLY A 139 -19.54 8.60 12.68
C GLY A 139 -19.19 10.10 12.78
N LYS A 140 -18.59 10.52 13.89
CA LYS A 140 -18.15 11.91 14.12
C LYS A 140 -16.63 11.98 14.23
N ALA A 141 -16.06 13.11 13.80
CA ALA A 141 -14.64 13.42 14.04
C ALA A 141 -14.43 13.80 15.51
N THR A 142 -13.32 13.35 16.10
CA THR A 142 -12.95 13.72 17.49
C THR A 142 -12.46 15.16 17.62
N GLY A 143 -12.15 15.82 16.49
CA GLY A 143 -11.29 16.99 16.46
C GLY A 143 -9.80 16.57 16.56
N TRP A 144 -8.92 17.55 16.41
CA TRP A 144 -7.47 17.30 16.50
C TRP A 144 -7.02 17.27 17.97
N ILE A 145 -6.45 16.16 18.36
CA ILE A 145 -5.90 15.92 19.69
C ILE A 145 -4.40 15.69 19.61
N ARG A 146 -3.65 16.29 20.55
CA ARG A 146 -2.21 16.03 20.69
C ARG A 146 -2.00 14.77 21.50
N GLY A 147 -1.08 13.92 21.06
CA GLY A 147 -0.75 12.68 21.74
C GLY A 147 0.73 12.34 21.64
N VAL A 148 1.15 11.33 22.39
CA VAL A 148 2.50 10.77 22.38
C VAL A 148 2.41 9.31 21.99
N THR A 149 3.26 8.87 21.06
CA THR A 149 3.33 7.46 20.68
C THR A 149 4.04 6.65 21.76
N MET A 150 3.52 5.47 22.03
CA MET A 150 4.17 4.53 22.94
C MET A 150 5.42 3.93 22.29
N PRO A 151 6.45 3.58 23.05
CA PRO A 151 7.58 2.82 22.54
C PRO A 151 7.10 1.47 21.96
N PRO A 152 7.84 0.89 20.99
CA PRO A 152 7.53 -0.44 20.49
C PRO A 152 7.46 -1.45 21.64
N MET A 153 6.48 -2.34 21.57
CA MET A 153 6.41 -3.46 22.52
C MET A 153 7.59 -4.42 22.28
N GLU A 154 8.02 -5.08 23.36
CA GLU A 154 9.03 -6.13 23.23
C GLU A 154 8.57 -7.23 22.26
N ALA A 155 9.51 -7.77 21.48
CA ALA A 155 9.19 -8.82 20.54
C ALA A 155 8.73 -10.10 21.27
N LEU A 156 7.51 -10.54 21.03
CA LEU A 156 6.94 -11.74 21.63
C LEU A 156 7.52 -13.04 21.06
N ARG A 157 8.09 -12.99 19.85
CA ARG A 157 8.66 -14.14 19.13
C ARG A 157 9.88 -13.73 18.33
N SER A 158 10.78 -14.67 18.13
CA SER A 158 11.94 -14.49 17.25
C SER A 158 11.47 -14.31 15.80
N PRO A 159 12.02 -13.35 15.03
CA PRO A 159 11.78 -13.24 13.60
C PRO A 159 12.17 -14.50 12.81
N ALA A 160 13.14 -15.26 13.28
CA ALA A 160 13.56 -16.51 12.65
C ALA A 160 12.52 -17.61 12.82
N GLU A 161 11.94 -17.77 14.00
CA GLU A 161 10.85 -18.71 14.26
C GLU A 161 9.63 -18.39 13.41
N PHE A 162 9.27 -17.11 13.34
CA PHE A 162 8.13 -16.68 12.51
C PHE A 162 8.35 -16.99 11.03
N ARG A 163 9.56 -16.74 10.52
CA ARG A 163 9.91 -17.09 9.15
C ARG A 163 9.86 -18.59 8.91
N ALA A 164 10.40 -19.41 9.82
CA ALA A 164 10.40 -20.86 9.69
C ALA A 164 8.96 -21.41 9.63
N VAL A 165 8.05 -20.95 10.49
CA VAL A 165 6.65 -21.34 10.48
C VAL A 165 5.97 -20.91 9.17
N SER A 166 6.21 -19.68 8.70
CA SER A 166 5.67 -19.19 7.44
C SER A 166 6.16 -19.99 6.24
N GLN A 167 7.46 -20.30 6.19
CA GLN A 167 8.04 -21.13 5.13
C GLN A 167 7.48 -22.55 5.15
N ALA A 168 7.34 -23.17 6.33
CA ALA A 168 6.78 -24.51 6.44
C ALA A 168 5.31 -24.57 6.00
N SER A 169 4.52 -23.49 6.24
CA SER A 169 3.09 -23.44 5.93
C SER A 169 2.77 -23.02 4.49
N TYR A 170 3.58 -22.15 3.92
CA TYR A 170 3.27 -21.46 2.64
C TYR A 170 4.44 -21.47 1.65
N GLY A 171 5.63 -21.90 2.06
CA GLY A 171 6.81 -21.96 1.21
C GLY A 171 6.74 -23.09 0.20
N ILE A 172 7.22 -22.81 -1.01
CA ILE A 172 7.47 -23.82 -2.04
C ILE A 172 8.99 -23.94 -2.17
N PRO A 173 9.57 -25.16 -2.27
CA PRO A 173 11.01 -25.34 -2.51
C PRO A 173 11.45 -24.57 -3.75
N HIS A 174 12.65 -23.98 -3.69
CA HIS A 174 13.20 -23.17 -4.78
C HIS A 174 13.25 -23.96 -6.09
N GLU A 175 13.68 -25.22 -6.04
CA GLU A 175 13.79 -26.12 -7.19
C GLU A 175 12.44 -26.36 -7.88
N ASP A 176 11.35 -26.48 -7.10
CA ASP A 176 10.00 -26.66 -7.62
C ASP A 176 9.52 -25.38 -8.30
N THR A 177 9.77 -24.22 -7.68
CA THR A 177 9.41 -22.92 -8.24
C THR A 177 10.15 -22.66 -9.55
N GLU A 178 11.46 -22.94 -9.60
CA GLU A 178 12.28 -22.77 -10.78
C GLU A 178 11.81 -23.68 -11.93
N ARG A 179 11.55 -24.95 -11.61
CA ARG A 179 11.02 -25.92 -12.58
C ARG A 179 9.69 -25.47 -13.17
N ASP A 180 8.77 -24.99 -12.33
CA ASP A 180 7.45 -24.56 -12.79
C ASP A 180 7.53 -23.24 -13.59
N PHE A 181 8.44 -22.35 -13.22
CA PHE A 181 8.71 -21.14 -13.99
C PHE A 181 9.28 -21.46 -15.39
N LEU A 182 10.23 -22.40 -15.49
CA LEU A 182 10.79 -22.84 -16.76
C LEU A 182 9.74 -23.52 -17.66
N LYS A 183 8.79 -24.26 -17.09
CA LYS A 183 7.66 -24.81 -17.85
C LYS A 183 6.75 -23.72 -18.42
N LEU A 184 6.45 -22.68 -17.60
CA LEU A 184 5.67 -21.54 -18.07
C LEU A 184 6.34 -20.80 -19.22
N LEU A 185 7.65 -20.56 -19.15
CA LEU A 185 8.39 -19.92 -20.25
C LEU A 185 8.33 -20.73 -21.53
N ARG A 186 8.49 -22.04 -21.47
CA ARG A 186 8.41 -22.92 -22.64
C ARG A 186 6.99 -22.94 -23.25
N SER A 187 5.95 -22.98 -22.45
CA SER A 187 4.56 -22.93 -22.95
C SER A 187 4.23 -21.60 -23.65
N CYS A 188 4.83 -20.49 -23.20
CA CYS A 188 4.69 -19.20 -23.89
C CYS A 188 5.44 -19.13 -25.22
N GLU A 189 6.55 -19.87 -25.38
CA GLU A 189 7.29 -19.96 -26.65
C GLU A 189 6.52 -20.77 -27.70
N ASP A 190 5.80 -21.80 -27.27
CA ASP A 190 5.00 -22.67 -28.17
C ASP A 190 3.70 -21.98 -28.64
N GLU A 191 3.22 -20.92 -27.96
CA GLU A 191 2.01 -20.16 -28.32
C GLU A 191 2.27 -18.97 -29.26
N VAL A 192 3.53 -18.66 -29.62
CA VAL A 192 3.83 -17.58 -30.57
C VAL A 192 3.56 -18.07 -31.97
N PRO A 193 2.57 -17.53 -32.71
CA PRO A 193 2.31 -17.93 -34.08
C PRO A 193 3.56 -17.69 -34.96
N PRO A 194 3.90 -18.60 -35.87
CA PRO A 194 5.11 -18.50 -36.69
C PRO A 194 5.18 -17.26 -37.58
N ASP A 195 4.11 -16.53 -37.73
CA ASP A 195 3.98 -15.38 -38.63
C ASP A 195 4.58 -14.05 -38.10
N ILE A 196 5.00 -13.99 -36.82
CA ILE A 196 5.59 -12.77 -36.26
C ILE A 196 7.14 -12.79 -36.33
N ALA A 197 7.74 -13.93 -36.54
CA ALA A 197 9.20 -14.08 -36.60
C ALA A 197 9.87 -13.53 -37.88
N GLU A 198 9.14 -13.21 -38.94
CA GLU A 198 9.70 -12.78 -40.24
C GLU A 198 9.46 -11.30 -40.61
N THR A 199 8.90 -10.46 -39.77
CA THR A 199 8.93 -9.01 -40.06
C THR A 199 10.28 -8.42 -39.71
N SER A 200 11.27 -8.67 -40.56
CA SER A 200 12.52 -7.92 -40.58
C SER A 200 12.19 -6.43 -40.79
N PHE A 201 12.53 -5.61 -39.80
CA PHE A 201 12.52 -4.16 -39.94
C PHE A 201 13.55 -3.78 -41.03
N GLY A 202 13.11 -3.66 -42.27
CA GLY A 202 13.91 -3.16 -43.38
C GLY A 202 14.33 -1.70 -43.14
N ARG A 203 15.62 -1.45 -42.92
CA ARG A 203 16.23 -0.14 -43.04
C ARG A 203 15.96 0.40 -44.46
N ARG A 204 15.13 1.43 -44.60
CA ARG A 204 15.14 2.28 -45.77
C ARG A 204 16.44 3.06 -45.82
N LYS A 205 17.29 2.76 -46.80
CA LYS A 205 18.37 3.64 -47.23
C LYS A 205 17.78 4.63 -48.24
N SER A 206 18.04 5.87 -48.02
CA SER A 206 18.21 6.90 -49.04
C SER A 206 19.13 7.95 -48.53
#